data_8aa79cef48ae47736e0591ed35e440c0
#
_entry.id   8aa79cef48ae47736e0591ed35e440c0
#
_cell.length_a   1.000
_cell.length_b   1.000
_cell.length_c   1.000
_cell.angle_alpha   90.00
_cell.angle_beta   90.00
_cell.angle_gamma   90.00
#
_symmetry.space_group_name_H-M   'P 1'
#
loop_
_entity.id
_entity.type
_entity.pdbx_description
1 polymer ?
#
loop_
_entity_poly.entity_id
_entity_poly.type
_entity_poly.pdbx_seq_one_letter_code
_entity_poly.pdbx_strand_id
1 'polypeptide(L)'
;MHSFYLRSCYLRSCYLENRLVRGKMELAGHHLDLADIKQDLYIVAAINDHIVPWTSSYMTIGHVPAPVRFVLSSGGHIAGIVNPPGPKAWYMTAETNPPTAQEWHQTATRHAGSWWEDWISWAAERAGPMVDPPPVGKRKYPVLGDGPGEYVRG
;
A
#
# COMPACT_ATOMS: atom_id res chain seq x y z
N MET A 1 -3.36 -4.79 -28.82
CA MET A 1 -2.53 -5.02 -27.61
C MET A 1 -3.34 -4.86 -26.33
N HIS A 2 -4.10 -3.77 -26.10
CA HIS A 2 -4.91 -3.56 -24.88
C HIS A 2 -5.95 -4.66 -24.61
N SER A 3 -6.72 -5.09 -25.62
CA SER A 3 -7.74 -6.12 -25.38
C SER A 3 -7.16 -7.49 -25.03
N PHE A 4 -6.00 -7.84 -25.57
CA PHE A 4 -5.29 -9.06 -25.20
C PHE A 4 -4.79 -9.00 -23.75
N TYR A 5 -4.17 -7.87 -23.36
CA TYR A 5 -3.72 -7.67 -21.98
C TYR A 5 -4.88 -7.76 -20.99
N LEU A 6 -5.97 -7.02 -21.23
CA LEU A 6 -7.13 -7.04 -20.34
C LEU A 6 -7.77 -8.43 -20.24
N ARG A 7 -7.97 -9.13 -21.36
CA ARG A 7 -8.62 -10.43 -21.34
C ARG A 7 -7.75 -11.55 -20.78
N SER A 8 -6.51 -11.66 -21.27
CA SER A 8 -5.66 -12.82 -20.97
C SER A 8 -4.78 -12.63 -19.75
N CYS A 9 -4.22 -11.44 -19.53
CA CYS A 9 -3.33 -11.21 -18.42
C CYS A 9 -4.09 -10.77 -17.16
N TYR A 10 -4.91 -9.74 -17.26
CA TYR A 10 -5.53 -9.13 -16.08
C TYR A 10 -6.80 -9.86 -15.65
N LEU A 11 -7.84 -9.86 -16.47
CA LEU A 11 -9.12 -10.45 -16.08
C LEU A 11 -9.03 -11.95 -15.83
N ARG A 12 -8.35 -12.68 -16.70
CA ARG A 12 -8.22 -14.12 -16.53
C ARG A 12 -7.26 -14.50 -15.43
N SER A 13 -6.03 -14.00 -15.47
CA SER A 13 -4.98 -14.44 -14.56
C SER A 13 -5.17 -13.91 -13.14
N CYS A 14 -5.66 -12.67 -12.98
CA CYS A 14 -5.85 -12.07 -11.67
C CYS A 14 -7.24 -12.36 -11.10
N TYR A 15 -8.33 -12.04 -11.83
CA TYR A 15 -9.68 -12.17 -11.29
C TYR A 15 -10.23 -13.60 -11.36
N LEU A 16 -10.19 -14.25 -12.52
CA LEU A 16 -10.80 -15.55 -12.69
C LEU A 16 -9.99 -16.66 -12.04
N GLU A 17 -8.69 -16.69 -12.30
CA GLU A 17 -7.81 -17.79 -11.90
C GLU A 17 -7.01 -17.49 -10.63
N ASN A 18 -6.89 -16.23 -10.23
CA ASN A 18 -6.09 -15.77 -9.08
C ASN A 18 -4.71 -16.43 -9.04
N ARG A 19 -3.97 -16.35 -10.17
CA ARG A 19 -2.74 -17.10 -10.37
C ARG A 19 -1.64 -16.72 -9.40
N LEU A 20 -1.55 -15.45 -9.01
CA LEU A 20 -0.52 -14.98 -8.09
C LEU A 20 -0.62 -15.67 -6.74
N VAL A 21 -1.80 -15.66 -6.12
CA VAL A 21 -2.04 -16.31 -4.83
C VAL A 21 -1.87 -17.84 -4.91
N ARG A 22 -2.16 -18.42 -6.09
CA ARG A 22 -1.99 -19.86 -6.32
C ARG A 22 -0.56 -20.27 -6.70
N GLY A 23 0.40 -19.35 -6.73
CA GLY A 23 1.76 -19.62 -7.17
C GLY A 23 1.83 -20.11 -8.63
N LYS A 24 1.00 -19.55 -9.52
CA LYS A 24 0.92 -19.92 -10.96
C LYS A 24 1.09 -18.74 -11.89
N MET A 25 1.50 -17.59 -11.33
CA MET A 25 1.69 -16.37 -12.11
C MET A 25 3.06 -16.39 -12.77
N GLU A 26 3.08 -16.16 -14.08
CA GLU A 26 4.30 -15.94 -14.85
C GLU A 26 4.25 -14.57 -15.51
N LEU A 27 5.34 -13.81 -15.43
CA LEU A 27 5.47 -12.52 -16.06
C LEU A 27 6.86 -12.38 -16.68
N ALA A 28 6.92 -12.02 -17.95
CA ALA A 28 8.17 -11.85 -18.69
C ALA A 28 9.13 -13.07 -18.57
N GLY A 29 8.60 -14.28 -18.53
CA GLY A 29 9.39 -15.51 -18.39
C GLY A 29 9.84 -15.84 -16.97
N HIS A 30 9.40 -15.07 -15.98
CA HIS A 30 9.69 -15.33 -14.57
C HIS A 30 8.44 -15.80 -13.84
N HIS A 31 8.60 -16.85 -13.05
CA HIS A 31 7.59 -17.29 -12.09
C HIS A 31 7.53 -16.33 -10.90
N LEU A 32 6.33 -15.95 -10.48
CA LEU A 32 6.10 -15.05 -9.36
C LEU A 32 5.42 -15.83 -8.23
N ASP A 33 6.03 -15.75 -7.04
CA ASP A 33 5.48 -16.33 -5.82
C ASP A 33 5.49 -15.29 -4.69
N LEU A 34 4.36 -15.15 -3.99
CA LEU A 34 4.26 -14.27 -2.82
C LEU A 34 5.17 -14.74 -1.67
N ALA A 35 5.51 -16.03 -1.64
CA ALA A 35 6.45 -16.58 -0.67
C ALA A 35 7.90 -16.08 -0.85
N ASP A 36 8.22 -15.48 -1.99
CA ASP A 36 9.53 -14.87 -2.25
C ASP A 36 9.69 -13.47 -1.64
N ILE A 37 8.61 -12.85 -1.16
CA ILE A 37 8.65 -11.55 -0.50
C ILE A 37 9.27 -11.71 0.90
N LYS A 38 10.45 -11.14 1.08
CA LYS A 38 11.20 -11.19 2.35
C LYS A 38 11.25 -9.84 3.07
N GLN A 39 10.87 -8.77 2.38
CA GLN A 39 10.84 -7.42 2.93
C GLN A 39 9.62 -7.24 3.83
N ASP A 40 9.79 -6.52 4.93
CA ASP A 40 8.69 -6.12 5.78
C ASP A 40 7.63 -5.36 4.96
N LEU A 41 6.37 -5.67 5.20
CA LEU A 41 5.25 -5.04 4.51
C LEU A 41 4.47 -4.12 5.45
N TYR A 42 4.08 -2.98 4.92
CA TYR A 42 3.11 -2.08 5.53
C TYR A 42 1.86 -2.04 4.66
N ILE A 43 0.75 -2.57 5.16
CA ILE A 43 -0.50 -2.70 4.41
C ILE A 43 -1.54 -1.76 5.00
N VAL A 44 -2.07 -0.86 4.17
CA VAL A 44 -3.17 0.04 4.53
C VAL A 44 -4.44 -0.41 3.83
N ALA A 45 -5.51 -0.58 4.58
CA ALA A 45 -6.85 -0.81 4.06
C ALA A 45 -7.83 0.21 4.63
N ALA A 46 -8.97 0.41 3.98
CA ALA A 46 -10.00 1.35 4.44
C ALA A 46 -11.26 0.60 4.88
N ILE A 47 -11.79 0.94 6.05
CA ILE A 47 -12.89 0.18 6.69
C ILE A 47 -14.18 0.18 5.85
N ASN A 48 -14.45 1.27 5.13
CA ASN A 48 -15.64 1.43 4.30
C ASN A 48 -15.32 1.28 2.79
N ASP A 49 -14.24 0.58 2.45
CA ASP A 49 -13.93 0.30 1.06
C ASP A 49 -14.91 -0.72 0.48
N HIS A 50 -15.74 -0.26 -0.46
CA HIS A 50 -16.77 -1.08 -1.11
C HIS A 50 -16.25 -1.78 -2.39
N ILE A 51 -15.05 -1.44 -2.86
CA ILE A 51 -14.42 -2.03 -4.04
C ILE A 51 -13.44 -3.13 -3.62
N VAL A 52 -12.60 -2.83 -2.63
CA VAL A 52 -11.64 -3.78 -2.06
C VAL A 52 -11.93 -3.92 -0.56
N PRO A 53 -12.78 -4.88 -0.17
CA PRO A 53 -13.07 -5.10 1.23
C PRO A 53 -11.78 -5.29 2.04
N TRP A 54 -11.65 -4.58 3.16
CA TRP A 54 -10.44 -4.60 3.98
C TRP A 54 -10.07 -6.01 4.46
N THR A 55 -11.08 -6.87 4.66
CA THR A 55 -10.87 -8.28 5.01
C THR A 55 -10.10 -9.04 3.94
N SER A 56 -10.32 -8.69 2.66
CA SER A 56 -9.56 -9.27 1.55
C SER A 56 -8.11 -8.80 1.55
N SER A 57 -7.87 -7.52 1.87
CA SER A 57 -6.50 -7.00 2.03
C SER A 57 -5.77 -7.66 3.19
N TYR A 58 -6.48 -7.94 4.28
CA TYR A 58 -5.93 -8.64 5.44
C TYR A 58 -5.44 -10.05 5.10
N MET A 59 -6.11 -10.75 4.20
CA MET A 59 -5.70 -12.11 3.78
C MET A 59 -4.28 -12.17 3.20
N THR A 60 -3.73 -11.05 2.72
CA THR A 60 -2.34 -10.98 2.24
C THR A 60 -1.34 -11.50 3.28
N ILE A 61 -1.62 -11.29 4.57
CA ILE A 61 -0.76 -11.73 5.69
C ILE A 61 -0.51 -13.24 5.65
N GLY A 62 -1.52 -14.03 5.30
CA GLY A 62 -1.39 -15.48 5.18
C GLY A 62 -0.62 -15.98 3.95
N HIS A 63 -0.27 -15.09 3.01
CA HIS A 63 0.39 -15.45 1.76
C HIS A 63 1.86 -15.02 1.68
N VAL A 64 2.33 -14.21 2.63
CA VAL A 64 3.72 -13.73 2.67
C VAL A 64 4.40 -14.20 3.94
N PRO A 65 5.66 -14.67 3.89
CA PRO A 65 6.42 -15.07 5.08
C PRO A 65 7.02 -13.89 5.85
N ALA A 66 7.02 -12.70 5.24
CA ALA A 66 7.61 -11.51 5.82
C ALA A 66 6.73 -10.91 6.94
N PRO A 67 7.30 -10.17 7.90
CA PRO A 67 6.54 -9.39 8.87
C PRO A 67 5.61 -8.40 8.19
N VAL A 68 4.37 -8.31 8.67
CA VAL A 68 3.36 -7.40 8.13
C VAL A 68 2.86 -6.48 9.24
N ARG A 69 2.95 -5.16 9.03
CA ARG A 69 2.21 -4.15 9.76
C ARG A 69 0.90 -3.89 9.02
N PHE A 70 -0.22 -4.34 9.57
CA PHE A 70 -1.54 -4.07 8.99
C PHE A 70 -2.20 -2.89 9.68
N VAL A 71 -2.74 -1.97 8.89
CA VAL A 71 -3.41 -0.76 9.37
C VAL A 71 -4.76 -0.61 8.68
N LEU A 72 -5.81 -0.40 9.48
CA LEU A 72 -7.16 -0.17 9.01
C LEU A 72 -7.52 1.30 9.20
N SER A 73 -7.60 2.02 8.10
CA SER A 73 -7.90 3.45 8.08
C SER A 73 -9.42 3.72 8.03
N SER A 74 -9.82 4.86 8.57
CA SER A 74 -11.17 5.38 8.43
C SER A 74 -11.45 5.82 6.99
N GLY A 75 -12.73 5.76 6.57
CA GLY A 75 -13.15 6.22 5.25
C GLY A 75 -13.34 5.10 4.23
N GLY A 76 -13.56 5.50 2.97
CA GLY A 76 -13.81 4.60 1.84
C GLY A 76 -12.61 4.44 0.93
N HIS A 77 -12.84 3.90 -0.25
CA HIS A 77 -11.85 3.46 -1.23
C HIS A 77 -10.71 4.46 -1.51
N ILE A 78 -11.01 5.73 -1.70
CA ILE A 78 -9.99 6.78 -1.95
C ILE A 78 -9.67 7.52 -0.66
N ALA A 79 -10.70 8.06 0.00
CA ALA A 79 -10.53 8.91 1.18
C ALA A 79 -9.88 8.19 2.36
N GLY A 80 -10.13 6.89 2.53
CA GLY A 80 -9.51 6.07 3.58
C GLY A 80 -8.03 5.83 3.32
N ILE A 81 -7.61 5.66 2.08
CA ILE A 81 -6.20 5.45 1.74
C ILE A 81 -5.43 6.78 1.77
N VAL A 82 -5.96 7.85 1.21
CA VAL A 82 -5.34 9.18 1.30
C VAL A 82 -5.33 9.67 2.74
N ASN A 83 -6.46 9.65 3.42
CA ASN A 83 -6.70 9.96 4.84
C ASN A 83 -5.71 10.96 5.46
N PRO A 84 -5.61 12.21 4.95
CA PRO A 84 -4.66 13.18 5.45
C PRO A 84 -4.93 13.51 6.93
N PRO A 85 -3.92 13.99 7.67
CA PRO A 85 -4.12 14.44 9.05
C PRO A 85 -5.29 15.40 9.18
N GLY A 86 -6.20 15.11 10.12
CA GLY A 86 -7.38 15.93 10.34
C GLY A 86 -8.24 15.44 11.50
N PRO A 87 -9.15 16.27 12.03
CA PRO A 87 -9.86 15.99 13.28
C PRO A 87 -10.84 14.81 13.20
N LYS A 88 -11.21 14.39 11.99
CA LYS A 88 -12.13 13.25 11.77
C LYS A 88 -11.41 11.97 11.38
N ALA A 89 -10.10 12.05 11.12
CA ALA A 89 -9.30 10.90 10.75
C ALA A 89 -9.08 9.99 11.98
N TRP A 90 -9.07 8.70 11.74
CA TRP A 90 -8.67 7.69 12.71
C TRP A 90 -8.18 6.46 11.98
N TYR A 91 -7.38 5.66 12.66
CA TYR A 91 -6.91 4.38 12.16
C TYR A 91 -6.84 3.34 13.30
N MET A 92 -6.71 2.09 12.94
CA MET A 92 -6.54 0.99 13.89
C MET A 92 -5.28 0.21 13.57
N THR A 93 -4.62 -0.26 14.62
CA THR A 93 -3.46 -1.16 14.55
C THR A 93 -3.58 -2.24 15.62
N ALA A 94 -2.90 -3.37 15.42
CA ALA A 94 -2.72 -4.38 16.45
C ALA A 94 -1.26 -4.77 16.57
N GLU A 95 -0.87 -5.31 17.73
CA GLU A 95 0.50 -5.79 17.97
C GLU A 95 0.78 -7.11 17.24
N THR A 96 -0.26 -7.90 17.02
CA THR A 96 -0.17 -9.21 16.36
C THR A 96 -1.19 -9.32 15.23
N ASN A 97 -0.93 -10.23 14.31
CA ASN A 97 -1.81 -10.56 13.21
C ASN A 97 -2.41 -11.96 13.43
N PRO A 98 -3.56 -12.08 14.11
CA PRO A 98 -4.26 -13.36 14.25
C PRO A 98 -4.73 -13.90 12.90
N PRO A 99 -5.09 -15.20 12.81
CA PRO A 99 -5.44 -15.84 11.54
C PRO A 99 -6.60 -15.22 10.78
N THR A 100 -7.53 -14.57 11.46
CA THR A 100 -8.70 -13.97 10.81
C THR A 100 -8.77 -12.45 10.96
N ALA A 101 -9.32 -11.80 9.95
CA ALA A 101 -9.55 -10.35 9.97
C ALA A 101 -10.48 -9.93 11.12
N GLN A 102 -11.45 -10.76 11.49
CA GLN A 102 -12.39 -10.50 12.58
C GLN A 102 -11.69 -10.51 13.94
N GLU A 103 -10.82 -11.49 14.20
CA GLU A 103 -10.02 -11.55 15.42
C GLU A 103 -9.08 -10.35 15.49
N TRP A 104 -8.44 -9.99 14.38
CA TRP A 104 -7.61 -8.80 14.32
C TRP A 104 -8.40 -7.53 14.70
N HIS A 105 -9.58 -7.35 14.13
CA HIS A 105 -10.43 -6.18 14.41
C HIS A 105 -10.87 -6.10 15.88
N GLN A 106 -11.09 -7.24 16.54
CA GLN A 106 -11.45 -7.30 17.95
C GLN A 106 -10.29 -6.92 18.88
N THR A 107 -9.05 -7.18 18.46
CA THR A 107 -7.84 -6.88 19.24
C THR A 107 -7.19 -5.55 18.88
N ALA A 108 -7.59 -4.97 17.74
CA ALA A 108 -6.99 -3.74 17.24
C ALA A 108 -7.36 -2.51 18.09
N THR A 109 -6.37 -1.69 18.34
CA THR A 109 -6.51 -0.42 19.05
C THR A 109 -6.81 0.69 18.06
N ARG A 110 -7.80 1.53 18.37
CA ARG A 110 -8.14 2.71 17.58
C ARG A 110 -7.32 3.91 18.04
N HIS A 111 -6.74 4.62 17.09
CA HIS A 111 -5.97 5.85 17.25
C HIS A 111 -6.68 7.01 16.55
N ALA A 112 -6.67 8.20 17.16
CA ALA A 112 -7.08 9.44 16.50
C ALA A 112 -5.97 9.90 15.55
N GLY A 113 -6.32 10.58 14.46
CA GLY A 113 -5.34 11.08 13.48
C GLY A 113 -5.21 10.17 12.25
N SER A 114 -4.20 10.47 11.43
CA SER A 114 -3.95 9.73 10.19
C SER A 114 -3.00 8.56 10.42
N TRP A 115 -3.19 7.49 9.65
CA TRP A 115 -2.23 6.39 9.58
C TRP A 115 -0.83 6.83 9.09
N TRP A 116 -0.70 8.02 8.52
CA TRP A 116 0.59 8.58 8.09
C TRP A 116 1.59 8.70 9.25
N GLU A 117 1.11 9.00 10.45
CA GLU A 117 1.97 9.13 11.64
C GLU A 117 2.59 7.77 12.04
N ASP A 118 1.77 6.71 12.01
CA ASP A 118 2.25 5.35 12.23
C ASP A 118 3.21 4.90 11.13
N TRP A 119 2.88 5.21 9.86
CA TRP A 119 3.73 4.88 8.73
C TRP A 119 5.08 5.62 8.77
N ILE A 120 5.10 6.88 9.13
CA ILE A 120 6.35 7.66 9.27
C ILE A 120 7.26 7.02 10.31
N SER A 121 6.72 6.61 11.46
CA SER A 121 7.48 5.94 12.51
C SER A 121 8.03 4.59 12.01
N TRP A 122 7.19 3.78 11.40
CA TRP A 122 7.58 2.49 10.83
C TRP A 122 8.65 2.62 9.72
N ALA A 123 8.51 3.61 8.85
CA ALA A 123 9.44 3.87 7.75
C ALA A 123 10.78 4.43 8.26
N ALA A 124 10.77 5.30 9.28
CA ALA A 124 11.98 5.89 9.85
C ALA A 124 12.93 4.83 10.43
N GLU A 125 12.39 3.77 11.05
CA GLU A 125 13.19 2.66 11.56
C GLU A 125 13.95 1.90 10.45
N ARG A 126 13.51 2.01 9.19
CA ARG A 126 13.98 1.27 8.02
C ARG A 126 14.72 2.14 7.00
N ALA A 127 14.56 3.45 7.07
CA ALA A 127 15.12 4.40 6.09
C ALA A 127 16.61 4.71 6.29
N GLY A 128 17.16 4.40 7.46
CA GLY A 128 18.52 4.81 7.82
C GLY A 128 18.61 6.28 8.28
N PRO A 129 19.81 6.82 8.43
CA PRO A 129 20.00 8.19 8.92
C PRO A 129 19.49 9.23 7.93
N MET A 130 19.09 10.38 8.44
CA MET A 130 18.77 11.54 7.62
C MET A 130 20.00 11.99 6.83
N VAL A 131 19.81 12.26 5.55
CA VAL A 131 20.83 12.78 4.64
C VAL A 131 20.34 14.09 4.01
N ASP A 132 21.28 14.91 3.54
CA ASP A 132 20.92 16.12 2.81
C ASP A 132 20.15 15.75 1.52
N PRO A 133 19.11 16.51 1.17
CA PRO A 133 18.37 16.27 -0.06
C PRO A 133 19.28 16.47 -1.28
N PRO A 134 19.10 15.71 -2.36
CA PRO A 134 19.83 15.94 -3.58
C PRO A 134 19.54 17.34 -4.12
N PRO A 135 20.54 18.01 -4.75
CA PRO A 135 20.32 19.32 -5.34
C PRO A 135 19.25 19.28 -6.42
N VAL A 136 18.44 20.32 -6.47
CA VAL A 136 17.42 20.49 -7.52
C VAL A 136 18.12 20.77 -8.85
N GLY A 137 17.78 20.01 -9.88
CA GLY A 137 18.40 20.12 -11.19
C GLY A 137 19.76 19.43 -11.30
N LYS A 138 20.25 19.32 -12.52
CA LYS A 138 21.57 18.77 -12.87
C LYS A 138 22.10 19.55 -14.08
N ARG A 139 23.43 19.48 -14.32
CA ARG A 139 24.05 20.15 -15.48
C ARG A 139 23.33 19.90 -16.81
N LYS A 140 22.87 18.66 -17.04
CA LYS A 140 22.08 18.28 -18.24
C LYS A 140 20.62 18.73 -18.18
N TYR A 141 20.09 18.94 -16.99
CA TYR A 141 18.70 19.32 -16.72
C TYR A 141 18.68 20.44 -15.68
N PRO A 142 19.00 21.68 -16.08
CA PRO A 142 19.02 22.81 -15.14
C PRO A 142 17.61 23.14 -14.66
N VAL A 143 17.54 23.81 -13.52
CA VAL A 143 16.28 24.39 -13.05
C VAL A 143 15.85 25.49 -14.03
N LEU A 144 14.64 25.42 -14.52
CA LEU A 144 14.06 26.37 -15.48
C LEU A 144 13.33 27.53 -14.80
N GLY A 145 12.87 27.33 -13.56
CA GLY A 145 12.12 28.31 -12.78
C GLY A 145 11.57 27.69 -11.51
N ASP A 146 10.95 28.51 -10.68
CA ASP A 146 10.31 28.07 -9.43
C ASP A 146 8.98 27.36 -9.72
N GLY A 147 8.62 26.42 -8.82
CA GLY A 147 7.29 25.83 -8.84
C GLY A 147 6.18 26.86 -8.55
N PRO A 148 4.98 26.64 -9.06
CA PRO A 148 4.47 25.55 -9.89
C PRO A 148 4.74 25.71 -11.40
N GLY A 149 5.57 26.67 -11.81
CA GLY A 149 5.87 26.97 -13.21
C GLY A 149 4.87 27.92 -13.87
N GLU A 150 5.21 28.38 -15.10
CA GLU A 150 4.42 29.40 -15.82
C GLU A 150 3.09 28.85 -16.35
N TYR A 151 3.07 27.58 -16.75
CA TYR A 151 1.86 26.95 -17.32
C TYR A 151 0.62 27.04 -16.41
N VAL A 152 0.82 26.97 -15.09
CA VAL A 152 -0.29 27.01 -14.12
C VAL A 152 -0.75 28.46 -13.83
N ARG A 153 0.04 29.45 -14.25
CA ARG A 153 -0.22 30.88 -14.02
C ARG A 153 -0.79 31.57 -15.25
N GLY A 154 -0.83 30.87 -16.40
CA GLY A 154 -1.33 31.39 -17.68
C GLY A 154 -2.86 31.38 -17.83
#